data_bc693816dd3615eb97cea3a73511ad0a
#
_entry.id   bc693816dd3615eb97cea3a73511ad0a
#
_cell.length_a   1.000
_cell.length_b   1.000
_cell.length_c   1.000
_cell.angle_alpha   90.00
_cell.angle_beta   90.00
_cell.angle_gamma   90.00
#
_symmetry.space_group_name_H-M   'P 1'
#
loop_
_entity.id
_entity.type
_entity.pdbx_description
1 polymer ?
#
loop_
_entity_poly.entity_id
_entity_poly.type
_entity_poly.pdbx_seq_one_letter_code
_entity_poly.pdbx_strand_id
1 'polypeptide(L)'
;MAKGKYDKYFLKEPWGVIHSGTPPDAPVYIGIGQKAPVEGWDEPLTQVLRPIYRPFKMIPEGHRHSIAEILYFIGGDPMNFKEFGAEVEFVMGENEEAETHIITTTTWVYVPAGLLHCPLDFKRVDKPIMFGHIMFAPTFDSTIVGSKPF
;
A
#
# COMPACT_ATOMS: atom_id res chain seq x y z
N MET A 1 -10.20 14.10 -31.68
CA MET A 1 -9.70 15.40 -31.17
C MET A 1 -8.20 15.31 -30.98
N ALA A 2 -7.45 16.34 -31.36
CA ALA A 2 -6.00 16.38 -31.13
C ALA A 2 -5.74 16.35 -29.61
N LYS A 3 -4.79 15.51 -29.17
CA LYS A 3 -4.35 15.49 -27.76
C LYS A 3 -3.76 16.84 -27.40
N GLY A 4 -4.18 17.41 -26.29
CA GLY A 4 -3.58 18.63 -25.74
C GLY A 4 -2.14 18.39 -25.30
N LYS A 5 -1.34 19.45 -25.30
CA LYS A 5 0.10 19.41 -24.93
C LYS A 5 0.35 18.76 -23.56
N TYR A 6 -0.57 18.92 -22.63
CA TYR A 6 -0.43 18.47 -21.24
C TYR A 6 -1.24 17.22 -20.90
N ASP A 7 -2.00 16.66 -21.86
CA ASP A 7 -2.86 15.49 -21.61
C ASP A 7 -2.08 14.29 -21.05
N LYS A 8 -0.79 14.17 -21.39
CA LYS A 8 0.11 13.13 -20.90
C LYS A 8 0.32 13.14 -19.38
N TYR A 9 0.03 14.26 -18.72
CA TYR A 9 0.16 14.37 -17.27
C TYR A 9 -1.11 14.00 -16.51
N PHE A 10 -2.21 13.72 -17.22
CA PHE A 10 -3.49 13.36 -16.62
C PHE A 10 -3.73 11.86 -16.76
N LEU A 11 -3.44 11.12 -15.71
CA LEU A 11 -3.79 9.70 -15.62
C LEU A 11 -5.23 9.58 -15.08
N LYS A 12 -6.18 9.41 -15.99
CA LYS A 12 -7.59 9.27 -15.66
C LYS A 12 -7.95 7.81 -15.42
N GLU A 13 -8.79 7.57 -14.41
CA GLU A 13 -9.30 6.23 -14.10
C GLU A 13 -8.20 5.16 -13.99
N PRO A 14 -7.18 5.37 -13.12
CA PRO A 14 -6.07 4.44 -12.96
C PRO A 14 -6.50 3.17 -12.18
N TRP A 15 -7.53 2.50 -12.69
CA TRP A 15 -8.10 1.33 -12.06
C TRP A 15 -7.22 0.10 -12.27
N GLY A 16 -6.96 -0.59 -11.18
CA GLY A 16 -6.28 -1.87 -11.18
C GLY A 16 -7.24 -3.03 -11.05
N VAL A 17 -6.71 -4.22 -11.28
CA VAL A 17 -7.43 -5.49 -11.10
C VAL A 17 -7.15 -6.04 -9.71
N ILE A 18 -8.14 -6.66 -9.07
CA ILE A 18 -7.97 -7.39 -7.82
C ILE A 18 -6.89 -8.46 -7.99
N HIS A 19 -5.97 -8.52 -7.06
CA HIS A 19 -4.93 -9.55 -7.01
C HIS A 19 -4.62 -9.95 -5.56
N SER A 20 -3.65 -10.84 -5.36
CA SER A 20 -3.20 -11.26 -4.04
C SER A 20 -2.93 -10.09 -3.10
N GLY A 21 -3.24 -10.23 -1.83
CA GLY A 21 -3.13 -9.16 -0.84
C GLY A 21 -4.27 -8.13 -0.88
N THR A 22 -5.35 -8.43 -1.58
CA THR A 22 -6.59 -7.63 -1.60
C THR A 22 -7.75 -8.55 -1.25
N PRO A 23 -8.75 -8.12 -0.47
CA PRO A 23 -9.93 -8.94 -0.25
C PRO A 23 -10.55 -9.40 -1.58
N PRO A 24 -10.95 -10.67 -1.71
CA PRO A 24 -11.41 -11.23 -3.00
C PRO A 24 -12.62 -10.51 -3.60
N ASP A 25 -13.40 -9.86 -2.77
CA ASP A 25 -14.61 -9.11 -3.11
C ASP A 25 -14.37 -7.59 -3.21
N ALA A 26 -13.12 -7.14 -3.06
CA ALA A 26 -12.77 -5.73 -3.26
C ALA A 26 -13.06 -5.32 -4.72
N PRO A 27 -13.79 -4.22 -4.93
CA PRO A 27 -14.24 -3.88 -6.27
C PRO A 27 -13.09 -3.53 -7.21
N VAL A 28 -12.29 -2.58 -6.86
CA VAL A 28 -11.11 -2.12 -7.61
C VAL A 28 -10.15 -1.41 -6.66
N TYR A 29 -8.93 -1.26 -7.08
CA TYR A 29 -7.95 -0.40 -6.44
C TYR A 29 -7.44 0.64 -7.44
N ILE A 30 -6.89 1.74 -6.94
CA ILE A 30 -6.15 2.70 -7.73
C ILE A 30 -4.70 2.22 -7.80
N GLY A 31 -4.15 2.08 -9.01
CA GLY A 31 -2.77 1.62 -9.21
C GLY A 31 -2.05 2.46 -10.26
N ILE A 32 -0.90 2.98 -9.91
CA ILE A 32 -0.03 3.77 -10.77
C ILE A 32 1.34 3.10 -10.80
N GLY A 33 1.89 2.90 -11.99
CA GLY A 33 3.24 2.37 -12.17
C GLY A 33 3.45 0.92 -11.72
N GLN A 34 2.39 0.15 -11.48
CA GLN A 34 2.49 -1.19 -10.90
C GLN A 34 3.16 -2.22 -11.81
N LYS A 35 2.92 -2.14 -13.11
CA LYS A 35 3.44 -3.08 -14.10
C LYS A 35 4.47 -2.46 -15.05
N ALA A 36 4.38 -1.16 -15.25
CA ALA A 36 5.26 -0.39 -16.11
C ALA A 36 5.24 1.09 -15.67
N PRO A 37 6.31 1.85 -15.95
CA PRO A 37 6.31 3.29 -15.74
C PRO A 37 5.15 3.97 -16.45
N VAL A 38 4.64 5.06 -15.89
CA VAL A 38 3.59 5.85 -16.52
C VAL A 38 4.20 6.60 -17.70
N GLU A 39 3.64 6.38 -18.90
CA GLU A 39 4.13 7.03 -20.11
C GLU A 39 4.07 8.56 -19.99
N GLY A 40 5.17 9.20 -20.28
CA GLY A 40 5.30 10.67 -20.26
C GLY A 40 5.54 11.29 -18.90
N TRP A 41 5.73 10.48 -17.85
CA TRP A 41 6.20 10.92 -16.55
C TRP A 41 7.69 10.63 -16.41
N ASP A 42 8.48 11.66 -16.07
CA ASP A 42 9.95 11.54 -16.04
C ASP A 42 10.45 10.87 -14.77
N GLU A 43 9.71 11.04 -13.65
CA GLU A 43 10.08 10.43 -12.38
C GLU A 43 9.39 9.08 -12.16
N PRO A 44 10.12 8.06 -11.73
CA PRO A 44 9.52 6.76 -11.44
C PRO A 44 8.64 6.83 -10.19
N LEU A 45 7.43 6.35 -10.32
CA LEU A 45 6.47 6.31 -9.23
C LEU A 45 5.62 5.04 -9.32
N THR A 46 5.55 4.33 -8.22
CA THR A 46 4.62 3.22 -8.02
C THR A 46 3.69 3.55 -6.87
N GLN A 47 2.40 3.51 -7.09
CA GLN A 47 1.40 3.77 -6.07
C GLN A 47 0.26 2.77 -6.15
N VAL A 48 -0.23 2.37 -4.98
CA VAL A 48 -1.49 1.64 -4.83
C VAL A 48 -2.33 2.30 -3.75
N LEU A 49 -3.62 2.38 -3.97
CA LEU A 49 -4.61 2.76 -2.98
C LEU A 49 -5.79 1.82 -3.11
N ARG A 50 -6.17 1.16 -2.02
CA ARG A 50 -7.25 0.17 -2.01
C ARG A 50 -8.16 0.30 -0.80
N PRO A 51 -9.46 0.07 -0.96
CA PRO A 51 -10.38 0.03 0.18
C PRO A 51 -10.18 -1.26 0.98
N ILE A 52 -10.21 -1.13 2.30
CA ILE A 52 -10.25 -2.23 3.25
C ILE A 52 -11.56 -2.10 4.02
N TYR A 53 -12.43 -3.08 3.91
CA TYR A 53 -13.79 -3.01 4.46
C TYR A 53 -14.17 -4.23 5.31
N ARG A 54 -13.23 -5.17 5.51
CA ARG A 54 -13.35 -6.30 6.43
C ARG A 54 -11.99 -6.75 6.93
N PRO A 55 -11.94 -7.42 8.09
CA PRO A 55 -10.70 -7.96 8.62
C PRO A 55 -10.09 -9.02 7.69
N PHE A 56 -8.77 -9.00 7.54
CA PHE A 56 -7.98 -10.05 6.90
C PHE A 56 -6.48 -9.79 7.10
N LYS A 57 -5.70 -10.84 7.01
CA LYS A 57 -4.24 -10.73 7.01
C LYS A 57 -3.76 -10.56 5.57
N MET A 58 -3.25 -9.37 5.25
CA MET A 58 -2.82 -9.06 3.89
C MET A 58 -1.51 -9.74 3.52
N ILE A 59 -0.51 -9.60 4.39
CA ILE A 59 0.82 -10.13 4.18
C ILE A 59 1.18 -10.89 5.45
N PRO A 60 1.18 -12.23 5.40
CA PRO A 60 1.41 -13.04 6.59
C PRO A 60 2.87 -13.10 7.03
N GLU A 61 3.81 -12.75 6.17
CA GLU A 61 5.23 -12.91 6.40
C GLU A 61 6.03 -11.64 6.14
N GLY A 62 7.20 -11.56 6.79
CA GLY A 62 8.09 -10.42 6.63
C GLY A 62 8.78 -10.40 5.28
N HIS A 63 8.97 -9.22 4.71
CA HIS A 63 9.70 -8.99 3.48
C HIS A 63 10.47 -7.65 3.53
N ARG A 64 11.30 -7.43 2.52
CA ARG A 64 12.08 -6.20 2.36
C ARG A 64 11.93 -5.70 0.94
N HIS A 65 12.12 -4.41 0.77
CA HIS A 65 12.29 -3.79 -0.55
C HIS A 65 13.69 -3.18 -0.67
N SER A 66 14.22 -3.14 -1.88
CA SER A 66 15.46 -2.43 -2.17
C SER A 66 15.31 -0.91 -2.17
N ILE A 67 14.08 -0.43 -2.14
CA ILE A 67 13.69 0.98 -2.19
C ILE A 67 12.78 1.28 -0.99
N ALA A 68 12.91 2.48 -0.44
CA ALA A 68 12.01 2.93 0.63
C ALA A 68 10.58 3.05 0.11
N GLU A 69 9.63 2.79 1.00
CA GLU A 69 8.22 3.01 0.74
C GLU A 69 7.55 3.85 1.83
N ILE A 70 6.45 4.43 1.48
CA ILE A 70 5.53 5.07 2.42
C ILE A 70 4.23 4.30 2.36
N LEU A 71 3.85 3.69 3.48
CA LEU A 71 2.52 3.13 3.68
C LEU A 71 1.60 4.20 4.23
N TYR A 72 0.33 4.17 3.84
CA TYR A 72 -0.67 5.03 4.43
C TYR A 72 -1.95 4.29 4.73
N PHE A 73 -2.47 4.57 5.92
CA PHE A 73 -3.71 4.06 6.47
C PHE A 73 -4.61 5.26 6.73
N ILE A 74 -5.70 5.38 5.99
CA ILE A 74 -6.53 6.58 5.99
C ILE A 74 -7.96 6.22 6.33
N GLY A 75 -8.56 6.92 7.30
CA GLY A 75 -9.98 6.80 7.58
C GLY A 75 -10.83 7.10 6.34
N GLY A 76 -11.90 6.33 6.14
CA GLY A 76 -12.70 6.39 4.92
C GLY A 76 -13.70 7.55 4.86
N ASP A 77 -13.86 8.30 5.94
CA ASP A 77 -14.73 9.47 5.96
C ASP A 77 -13.93 10.76 5.65
N PRO A 78 -14.09 11.33 4.44
CA PRO A 78 -13.36 12.55 4.08
C PRO A 78 -13.76 13.76 4.91
N MET A 79 -14.87 13.72 5.62
CA MET A 79 -15.32 14.77 6.52
C MET A 79 -14.77 14.61 7.93
N ASN A 80 -14.20 13.46 8.27
CA ASN A 80 -13.66 13.17 9.59
C ASN A 80 -12.49 12.18 9.54
N PHE A 81 -11.33 12.62 9.06
CA PHE A 81 -10.12 11.77 8.98
C PHE A 81 -9.57 11.33 10.33
N LYS A 82 -9.99 11.93 11.43
CA LYS A 82 -9.59 11.49 12.77
C LYS A 82 -10.25 10.17 13.16
N GLU A 83 -11.43 9.88 12.62
CA GLU A 83 -12.11 8.63 12.83
C GLU A 83 -11.56 7.59 11.85
N PHE A 84 -10.68 6.74 12.32
CA PHE A 84 -10.06 5.70 11.50
C PHE A 84 -10.99 4.52 11.27
N GLY A 85 -11.69 4.05 12.30
CA GLY A 85 -12.69 2.99 12.20
C GLY A 85 -12.12 1.58 11.98
N ALA A 86 -10.86 1.38 12.31
CA ALA A 86 -10.19 0.08 12.19
C ALA A 86 -9.07 -0.07 13.23
N GLU A 87 -8.60 -1.31 13.37
CA GLU A 87 -7.40 -1.65 14.12
C GLU A 87 -6.51 -2.55 13.25
N VAL A 88 -5.27 -2.12 13.07
CA VAL A 88 -4.28 -2.80 12.22
C VAL A 88 -3.05 -3.11 13.03
N GLU A 89 -2.57 -4.34 12.95
CA GLU A 89 -1.26 -4.74 13.46
C GLU A 89 -0.24 -4.73 12.33
N PHE A 90 0.87 -4.05 12.55
CA PHE A 90 1.98 -3.98 11.62
C PHE A 90 3.30 -4.21 12.32
N VAL A 91 4.07 -5.18 11.83
CA VAL A 91 5.36 -5.54 12.41
C VAL A 91 6.49 -4.90 11.62
N MET A 92 7.45 -4.32 12.31
CA MET A 92 8.70 -3.80 11.75
C MET A 92 9.90 -4.39 12.51
N GLY A 93 10.99 -4.61 11.77
CA GLY A 93 12.21 -5.22 12.34
C GLY A 93 12.20 -6.74 12.30
N GLU A 94 13.24 -7.33 12.83
CA GLU A 94 13.47 -8.77 12.80
C GLU A 94 14.04 -9.30 14.13
N ASN A 95 13.81 -10.58 14.38
CA ASN A 95 14.28 -11.29 15.56
C ASN A 95 13.87 -10.56 16.86
N GLU A 96 14.84 -10.32 17.75
CA GLU A 96 14.62 -9.67 19.05
C GLU A 96 14.30 -8.16 18.92
N GLU A 97 14.58 -7.56 17.76
CA GLU A 97 14.29 -6.15 17.47
C GLU A 97 12.94 -5.95 16.77
N ALA A 98 12.19 -7.02 16.54
CA ALA A 98 10.88 -6.92 15.92
C ALA A 98 9.88 -6.24 16.86
N GLU A 99 9.20 -5.22 16.35
CA GLU A 99 8.20 -4.46 17.07
C GLU A 99 6.83 -4.56 16.38
N THR A 100 5.79 -4.82 17.16
CA THR A 100 4.41 -4.76 16.68
C THR A 100 3.81 -3.40 16.97
N HIS A 101 3.38 -2.72 15.93
CA HIS A 101 2.70 -1.43 16.02
C HIS A 101 1.20 -1.60 15.80
N ILE A 102 0.41 -1.02 16.70
CA ILE A 102 -1.06 -1.01 16.60
C ILE A 102 -1.50 0.35 16.05
N ILE A 103 -2.14 0.31 14.90
CA ILE A 103 -2.61 1.50 14.19
C ILE A 103 -4.13 1.60 14.38
N THR A 104 -4.56 2.65 15.05
CA THR A 104 -5.98 2.94 15.35
C THR A 104 -6.41 4.34 14.93
N THR A 105 -5.54 5.07 14.24
CA THR A 105 -5.79 6.40 13.70
C THR A 105 -5.18 6.52 12.30
N THR A 106 -5.60 7.49 11.53
CA THR A 106 -4.98 7.79 10.23
C THR A 106 -3.47 8.01 10.41
N THR A 107 -2.67 7.20 9.72
CA THR A 107 -1.21 7.09 9.94
C THR A 107 -0.47 6.92 8.62
N TRP A 108 0.66 7.60 8.48
CA TRP A 108 1.68 7.33 7.46
C TRP A 108 2.87 6.63 8.11
N VAL A 109 3.38 5.60 7.46
CA VAL A 109 4.56 4.85 7.93
C VAL A 109 5.64 4.90 6.86
N TYR A 110 6.78 5.45 7.21
CA TYR A 110 7.98 5.38 6.37
C TYR A 110 8.73 4.08 6.64
N VAL A 111 8.93 3.28 5.62
CA VAL A 111 9.70 2.04 5.67
C VAL A 111 10.99 2.26 4.88
N PRO A 112 12.14 2.37 5.55
CA PRO A 112 13.43 2.49 4.87
C PRO A 112 13.74 1.31 3.97
N ALA A 113 14.51 1.53 2.91
CA ALA A 113 15.05 0.45 2.09
C ALA A 113 15.79 -0.58 2.95
N GLY A 114 15.54 -1.85 2.74
CA GLY A 114 16.17 -2.96 3.46
C GLY A 114 15.59 -3.29 4.83
N LEU A 115 14.69 -2.49 5.38
CA LEU A 115 14.04 -2.81 6.66
C LEU A 115 13.02 -3.93 6.47
N LEU A 116 13.17 -5.00 7.26
CA LEU A 116 12.19 -6.08 7.32
C LEU A 116 10.90 -5.55 7.93
N HIS A 117 9.78 -5.80 7.27
CA HIS A 117 8.45 -5.40 7.75
C HIS A 117 7.40 -6.42 7.34
N CYS A 118 6.23 -6.33 7.91
CA CYS A 118 5.16 -7.31 7.95
C CYS A 118 5.45 -8.45 8.95
N PRO A 119 4.43 -9.16 9.45
CA PRO A 119 3.03 -9.21 8.96
C PRO A 119 2.26 -7.89 9.00
N LEU A 120 1.29 -7.79 8.11
CA LEU A 120 0.29 -6.74 8.08
C LEU A 120 -1.10 -7.37 8.23
N ASP A 121 -1.75 -7.09 9.33
CA ASP A 121 -3.00 -7.73 9.71
C ASP A 121 -4.07 -6.70 10.08
N PHE A 122 -5.13 -6.64 9.31
CA PHE A 122 -6.31 -5.82 9.60
C PHE A 122 -7.20 -6.59 10.56
N LYS A 123 -7.03 -6.37 11.87
CA LYS A 123 -7.66 -7.14 12.95
C LYS A 123 -9.13 -6.83 13.11
N ARG A 124 -9.48 -5.56 12.98
CA ARG A 124 -10.86 -5.08 13.09
C ARG A 124 -11.09 -3.98 12.08
N VAL A 125 -12.24 -4.02 11.41
CA VAL A 125 -12.68 -2.99 10.47
C VAL A 125 -14.15 -2.72 10.74
N ASP A 126 -14.42 -1.68 11.52
CA ASP A 126 -15.78 -1.24 11.88
C ASP A 126 -16.37 -0.34 10.79
N LYS A 127 -15.50 0.42 10.12
CA LYS A 127 -15.81 1.26 8.95
C LYS A 127 -14.73 1.09 7.89
N PRO A 128 -15.06 1.12 6.60
CA PRO A 128 -14.06 1.02 5.55
C PRO A 128 -12.98 2.09 5.69
N ILE A 129 -11.74 1.68 5.45
CA ILE A 129 -10.57 2.55 5.40
C ILE A 129 -9.90 2.44 4.04
N MET A 130 -9.02 3.38 3.73
CA MET A 130 -8.14 3.30 2.58
C MET A 130 -6.73 2.92 3.03
N PHE A 131 -6.17 1.92 2.38
CA PHE A 131 -4.78 1.49 2.57
C PHE A 131 -4.02 1.59 1.26
N GLY A 132 -2.78 2.04 1.32
CA GLY A 132 -1.94 2.07 0.14
C GLY A 132 -0.48 2.31 0.44
N HIS A 133 0.29 2.37 -0.63
CA HIS A 133 1.71 2.69 -0.56
C HIS A 133 2.16 3.56 -1.73
N ILE A 134 3.28 4.22 -1.54
CA ILE A 134 4.04 4.92 -2.57
C ILE A 134 5.48 4.43 -2.50
N MET A 135 6.04 4.11 -3.68
CA MET A 135 7.46 3.82 -3.87
C MET A 135 7.98 4.67 -5.03
N PHE A 136 9.16 5.22 -4.89
CA PHE A 136 9.82 5.95 -5.97
C PHE A 136 10.64 4.97 -6.82
N ALA A 137 9.93 4.12 -7.52
CA ALA A 137 10.46 3.06 -8.35
C ALA A 137 9.64 2.93 -9.64
N PRO A 138 10.25 2.52 -10.77
CA PRO A 138 9.56 2.38 -12.04
C PRO A 138 8.53 1.24 -12.06
N THR A 139 8.67 0.27 -11.17
CA THR A 139 7.77 -0.85 -10.98
C THR A 139 7.76 -1.26 -9.52
N PHE A 140 6.73 -1.98 -9.10
CA PHE A 140 6.71 -2.56 -7.76
C PHE A 140 7.83 -3.60 -7.62
N ASP A 141 8.78 -3.35 -6.73
CA ASP A 141 9.83 -4.29 -6.37
C ASP A 141 9.52 -4.90 -5.00
N SER A 142 9.17 -6.17 -4.99
CA SER A 142 9.04 -6.99 -3.79
C SER A 142 10.16 -8.02 -3.76
N THR A 143 11.38 -7.59 -3.51
CA THR A 143 12.46 -8.53 -3.25
C THR A 143 12.23 -9.13 -1.86
N ILE A 144 11.67 -10.32 -1.82
CA ILE A 144 11.55 -11.11 -0.59
C ILE A 144 12.95 -11.60 -0.26
N VAL A 145 13.65 -10.88 0.62
CA VAL A 145 14.97 -11.28 1.09
C VAL A 145 14.84 -11.86 2.49
N GLY A 146 15.21 -13.13 2.63
CA GLY A 146 15.37 -13.79 3.93
C GLY A 146 14.11 -14.45 4.49
N SER A 147 13.03 -14.55 3.76
CA SER A 147 11.97 -15.50 4.10
C SER A 147 12.44 -16.91 3.79
N LYS A 148 12.27 -17.83 4.72
CA LYS A 148 12.23 -19.24 4.33
C LYS A 148 11.17 -19.37 3.24
N PRO A 149 11.40 -20.19 2.20
CA PRO A 149 10.38 -20.40 1.19
C PRO A 149 9.08 -20.81 1.89
N PHE A 150 8.00 -20.16 1.49
CA PHE A 150 6.65 -20.41 2.00
C PHE A 150 6.21 -21.84 1.69
#